data_c3bc3540dfc0c27a353c13ec3d1270ba
#
_entry.id   c3bc3540dfc0c27a353c13ec3d1270ba
#
_cell.length_a   1.000
_cell.length_b   1.000
_cell.length_c   1.000
_cell.angle_alpha   90.00
_cell.angle_beta   90.00
_cell.angle_gamma   90.00
#
_symmetry.space_group_name_H-M   'P 1'
#
loop_
_entity.id
_entity.type
_entity.pdbx_description
1 polymer ?
#
loop_
_entity_poly.entity_id
_entity_poly.type
_entity_poly.pdbx_seq_one_letter_code
_entity_poly.pdbx_strand_id
1 'polypeptide(L)'
;MLSHSLSDMTNELQKRVNTAENFSTDLVHEIRNPLASLKSASEILSETSSNSEKEKLVKILSHDVERIERLITDYSQMLKDEVAITQEQMKNIDLEEVINSVVDDFNGIYFSKRGIKINFKIQKNGERYFIKGIENRIEQVLANLLENSISFSEDNKKIIVELKKNKNNKIQLSVVDEGRGFKEKNTEKIFKRFYSNRPEKFGEHSGLGLNIVKNLVDLHGGSVNASNNKVKNGARVDIYFPTIN
;
A
#
# COMPACT_ATOMS: atom_id res chain seq x y z
N MET A 1 24.78 -1.58 -32.09
CA MET A 1 23.78 -0.69 -31.44
C MET A 1 22.35 -1.17 -31.68
N LEU A 2 21.85 -1.32 -32.89
CA LEU A 2 20.46 -1.76 -33.15
C LEU A 2 20.11 -3.13 -32.51
N SER A 3 21.02 -4.11 -32.56
CA SER A 3 20.81 -5.45 -31.99
C SER A 3 20.70 -5.44 -30.47
N HIS A 4 21.48 -4.61 -29.76
CA HIS A 4 21.36 -4.46 -28.29
C HIS A 4 20.02 -3.77 -27.92
N SER A 5 19.67 -2.72 -28.63
CA SER A 5 18.41 -2.01 -28.37
C SER A 5 17.17 -2.89 -28.60
N LEU A 6 17.20 -3.75 -29.63
CA LEU A 6 16.13 -4.72 -29.91
C LEU A 6 16.06 -5.81 -28.82
N SER A 7 17.21 -6.32 -28.38
CA SER A 7 17.30 -7.30 -27.29
C SER A 7 16.77 -6.71 -25.98
N ASP A 8 17.12 -5.47 -25.66
CA ASP A 8 16.66 -4.80 -24.45
C ASP A 8 15.14 -4.58 -24.47
N MET A 9 14.58 -4.14 -25.62
CA MET A 9 13.12 -4.03 -25.81
C MET A 9 12.41 -5.38 -25.67
N THR A 10 12.96 -6.45 -26.25
CA THR A 10 12.35 -7.78 -26.16
C THR A 10 12.37 -8.29 -24.74
N ASN A 11 13.46 -8.10 -24.00
CA ASN A 11 13.58 -8.46 -22.60
C ASN A 11 12.61 -7.67 -21.70
N GLU A 12 12.43 -6.39 -21.99
CA GLU A 12 11.47 -5.55 -21.24
C GLU A 12 10.03 -5.96 -21.54
N LEU A 13 9.69 -6.23 -22.80
CA LEU A 13 8.38 -6.77 -23.18
C LEU A 13 8.09 -8.11 -22.49
N GLN A 14 9.05 -9.06 -22.54
CA GLN A 14 8.91 -10.36 -21.88
C GLN A 14 8.72 -10.23 -20.38
N LYS A 15 9.44 -9.29 -19.73
CA LYS A 15 9.28 -9.00 -18.31
C LYS A 15 7.89 -8.45 -17.99
N ARG A 16 7.34 -7.58 -18.84
CA ARG A 16 5.97 -7.04 -18.68
C ARG A 16 4.92 -8.13 -18.87
N VAL A 17 5.05 -8.98 -19.89
CA VAL A 17 4.14 -10.11 -20.12
C VAL A 17 4.15 -11.06 -18.92
N ASN A 18 5.32 -11.50 -18.47
CA ASN A 18 5.45 -12.38 -17.30
C ASN A 18 4.87 -11.77 -16.03
N THR A 19 5.03 -10.44 -15.85
CA THR A 19 4.46 -9.70 -14.71
C THR A 19 2.94 -9.71 -14.78
N ALA A 20 2.34 -9.47 -15.95
CA ALA A 20 0.90 -9.48 -16.16
C ALA A 20 0.30 -10.90 -15.99
N GLU A 21 0.97 -11.94 -16.50
CA GLU A 21 0.54 -13.33 -16.33
C GLU A 21 0.56 -13.79 -14.87
N ASN A 22 1.66 -13.51 -14.15
CA ASN A 22 1.78 -13.82 -12.73
C ASN A 22 0.70 -13.11 -11.93
N PHE A 23 0.45 -11.85 -12.27
CA PHE A 23 -0.55 -11.04 -11.59
C PHE A 23 -1.98 -11.54 -11.85
N SER A 24 -2.30 -11.93 -13.09
CA SER A 24 -3.59 -12.55 -13.43
C SER A 24 -3.80 -13.86 -12.66
N THR A 25 -2.76 -14.66 -12.53
CA THR A 25 -2.79 -15.93 -11.77
C THR A 25 -3.03 -15.66 -10.28
N ASP A 26 -2.31 -14.72 -9.69
CA ASP A 26 -2.48 -14.34 -8.29
C ASP A 26 -3.91 -13.84 -8.02
N LEU A 27 -4.47 -12.99 -8.90
CA LEU A 27 -5.83 -12.49 -8.78
C LEU A 27 -6.88 -13.60 -8.83
N VAL A 28 -6.72 -14.55 -9.78
CA VAL A 28 -7.64 -15.70 -9.89
C VAL A 28 -7.62 -16.53 -8.59
N HIS A 29 -6.45 -16.73 -7.98
CA HIS A 29 -6.34 -17.43 -6.70
C HIS A 29 -7.03 -16.67 -5.57
N GLU A 30 -6.85 -15.35 -5.48
CA GLU A 30 -7.46 -14.51 -4.43
C GLU A 30 -8.98 -14.35 -4.59
N ILE A 31 -9.51 -14.41 -5.81
CA ILE A 31 -10.97 -14.41 -6.05
C ILE A 31 -11.57 -15.80 -5.77
N ARG A 32 -10.85 -16.87 -6.05
CA ARG A 32 -11.34 -18.24 -5.81
C ARG A 32 -11.66 -18.53 -4.35
N ASN A 33 -10.87 -17.97 -3.43
CA ASN A 33 -11.06 -18.18 -1.99
C ASN A 33 -12.42 -17.64 -1.49
N PRO A 34 -12.78 -16.35 -1.67
CA PRO A 34 -14.09 -15.85 -1.27
C PRO A 34 -15.24 -16.52 -2.05
N LEU A 35 -15.05 -16.88 -3.33
CA LEU A 35 -16.06 -17.64 -4.08
C LEU A 35 -16.34 -19.02 -3.46
N ALA A 36 -15.32 -19.72 -2.98
CA ALA A 36 -15.50 -21.00 -2.29
C ALA A 36 -16.24 -20.79 -0.95
N SER A 37 -15.92 -19.72 -0.20
CA SER A 37 -16.61 -19.36 1.03
C SER A 37 -18.08 -18.99 0.76
N LEU A 38 -18.35 -18.17 -0.25
CA LEU A 38 -19.70 -17.82 -0.70
C LEU A 38 -20.53 -19.06 -1.03
N LYS A 39 -19.95 -20.01 -1.79
CA LYS A 39 -20.61 -21.26 -2.14
C LYS A 39 -20.98 -22.07 -0.89
N SER A 40 -20.02 -22.28 0.02
CA SER A 40 -20.26 -23.03 1.26
C SER A 40 -21.30 -22.35 2.16
N ALA A 41 -21.20 -21.02 2.32
CA ALA A 41 -22.17 -20.27 3.11
C ALA A 41 -23.59 -20.32 2.52
N SER A 42 -23.70 -20.29 1.18
CA SER A 42 -25.00 -20.43 0.48
C SER A 42 -25.62 -21.82 0.66
N GLU A 43 -24.81 -22.87 0.59
CA GLU A 43 -25.25 -24.26 0.82
C GLU A 43 -25.80 -24.43 2.25
N ILE A 44 -25.04 -23.97 3.26
CA ILE A 44 -25.46 -24.03 4.67
C ILE A 44 -26.71 -23.16 4.91
N LEU A 45 -26.79 -21.97 4.27
CA LEU A 45 -27.94 -21.08 4.41
C LEU A 45 -29.25 -21.73 3.92
N SER A 46 -29.17 -22.60 2.90
CA SER A 46 -30.32 -23.32 2.37
C SER A 46 -30.81 -24.44 3.32
N GLU A 47 -29.94 -24.97 4.16
CA GLU A 47 -30.20 -26.11 5.05
C GLU A 47 -30.55 -25.69 6.49
N THR A 48 -30.07 -24.52 6.94
CA THR A 48 -30.28 -24.07 8.32
C THR A 48 -31.67 -23.49 8.57
N SER A 49 -32.29 -23.87 9.68
CA SER A 49 -33.55 -23.30 10.17
C SER A 49 -33.35 -22.21 11.23
N SER A 50 -32.10 -22.04 11.73
CA SER A 50 -31.78 -21.12 12.82
C SER A 50 -31.63 -19.68 12.30
N ASN A 51 -32.45 -18.75 12.79
CA ASN A 51 -32.36 -17.34 12.41
C ASN A 51 -30.99 -16.72 12.77
N SER A 52 -30.41 -17.09 13.92
CA SER A 52 -29.09 -16.59 14.34
C SER A 52 -27.97 -17.07 13.42
N GLU A 53 -28.06 -18.30 12.90
CA GLU A 53 -27.11 -18.82 11.91
C GLU A 53 -27.30 -18.14 10.55
N LYS A 54 -28.54 -17.91 10.11
CA LYS A 54 -28.85 -17.17 8.88
C LYS A 54 -28.22 -15.78 8.89
N GLU A 55 -28.37 -15.04 10.00
CA GLU A 55 -27.76 -13.71 10.12
C GLU A 55 -26.23 -13.73 10.02
N LYS A 56 -25.58 -14.73 10.62
CA LYS A 56 -24.12 -14.89 10.51
C LYS A 56 -23.71 -15.22 9.09
N LEU A 57 -24.41 -16.14 8.43
CA LEU A 57 -24.11 -16.53 7.05
C LEU A 57 -24.32 -15.37 6.07
N VAL A 58 -25.38 -14.58 6.22
CA VAL A 58 -25.61 -13.37 5.41
C VAL A 58 -24.46 -12.37 5.60
N LYS A 59 -23.96 -12.18 6.81
CA LYS A 59 -22.78 -11.31 7.05
C LYS A 59 -21.53 -11.83 6.35
N ILE A 60 -21.29 -13.15 6.37
CA ILE A 60 -20.18 -13.77 5.65
C ILE A 60 -20.32 -13.52 4.14
N LEU A 61 -21.51 -13.77 3.58
CA LEU A 61 -21.80 -13.55 2.16
C LEU A 61 -21.54 -12.09 1.76
N SER A 62 -22.08 -11.13 2.52
CA SER A 62 -21.89 -9.69 2.25
C SER A 62 -20.40 -9.31 2.29
N HIS A 63 -19.69 -9.80 3.30
CA HIS A 63 -18.25 -9.53 3.47
C HIS A 63 -17.41 -10.09 2.30
N ASP A 64 -17.71 -11.32 1.84
CA ASP A 64 -16.98 -11.92 0.74
C ASP A 64 -17.28 -11.23 -0.60
N VAL A 65 -18.52 -10.75 -0.83
CA VAL A 65 -18.86 -9.92 -2.00
C VAL A 65 -18.05 -8.61 -1.98
N GLU A 66 -18.06 -7.87 -0.86
CA GLU A 66 -17.29 -6.64 -0.71
C GLU A 66 -15.80 -6.86 -0.90
N ARG A 67 -15.28 -8.01 -0.50
CA ARG A 67 -13.88 -8.39 -0.73
C ARG A 67 -13.59 -8.56 -2.22
N ILE A 68 -14.46 -9.26 -2.96
CA ILE A 68 -14.31 -9.44 -4.41
C ILE A 68 -14.37 -8.10 -5.13
N GLU A 69 -15.33 -7.24 -4.80
CA GLU A 69 -15.46 -5.90 -5.37
C GLU A 69 -14.19 -5.07 -5.17
N ARG A 70 -13.61 -5.11 -3.97
CA ARG A 70 -12.34 -4.41 -3.69
C ARG A 70 -11.18 -5.00 -4.49
N LEU A 71 -11.03 -6.32 -4.55
CA LEU A 71 -9.99 -6.96 -5.35
C LEU A 71 -10.06 -6.53 -6.82
N ILE A 72 -11.26 -6.48 -7.40
CA ILE A 72 -11.48 -6.06 -8.79
C ILE A 72 -11.16 -4.57 -8.97
N THR A 73 -11.59 -3.73 -8.03
CA THR A 73 -11.36 -2.28 -8.07
C THR A 73 -9.86 -1.96 -7.98
N ASP A 74 -9.17 -2.54 -7.01
CA ASP A 74 -7.74 -2.34 -6.79
C ASP A 74 -6.93 -2.87 -7.98
N TYR A 75 -7.36 -4.01 -8.56
CA TYR A 75 -6.77 -4.55 -9.78
C TYR A 75 -6.94 -3.61 -10.96
N SER A 76 -8.16 -3.12 -11.18
CA SER A 76 -8.45 -2.20 -12.29
C SER A 76 -7.67 -0.90 -12.15
N GLN A 77 -7.53 -0.39 -10.93
CA GLN A 77 -6.75 0.81 -10.66
C GLN A 77 -5.25 0.58 -10.92
N MET A 78 -4.71 -0.54 -10.48
CA MET A 78 -3.31 -0.88 -10.72
C MET A 78 -2.98 -0.99 -12.21
N LEU A 79 -3.89 -1.59 -13.03
CA LEU A 79 -3.71 -1.65 -14.48
C LEU A 79 -3.72 -0.26 -15.12
N LYS A 80 -4.63 0.63 -14.68
CA LYS A 80 -4.67 2.01 -15.15
C LYS A 80 -3.40 2.75 -14.79
N ASP A 81 -2.90 2.56 -13.57
CA ASP A 81 -1.68 3.17 -13.08
C ASP A 81 -0.47 2.72 -13.91
N GLU A 82 -0.38 1.43 -14.26
CA GLU A 82 0.71 0.88 -15.08
C GLU A 82 0.75 1.48 -16.50
N VAL A 83 -0.43 1.73 -17.09
CA VAL A 83 -0.55 2.42 -18.39
C VAL A 83 -0.22 3.92 -18.25
N ALA A 84 -0.75 4.59 -17.24
CA ALA A 84 -0.53 6.03 -17.02
C ALA A 84 0.94 6.36 -16.76
N ILE A 85 1.64 5.52 -15.98
CA ILE A 85 3.08 5.67 -15.69
C ILE A 85 3.92 5.77 -16.98
N THR A 86 3.54 5.07 -18.06
CA THR A 86 4.28 5.12 -19.34
C THR A 86 4.12 6.45 -20.08
N GLN A 87 3.13 7.26 -19.75
CA GLN A 87 2.78 8.53 -20.38
C GLN A 87 3.12 9.76 -19.54
N GLU A 88 3.30 9.58 -18.24
CA GLU A 88 3.56 10.67 -17.29
C GLU A 88 5.05 11.06 -17.27
N GLN A 89 5.33 12.37 -17.31
CA GLN A 89 6.70 12.89 -17.26
C GLN A 89 7.12 13.13 -15.81
N MET A 90 8.30 12.63 -15.45
CA MET A 90 8.93 12.94 -14.18
C MET A 90 9.33 14.41 -14.09
N LYS A 91 8.89 15.11 -13.05
CA LYS A 91 9.19 16.51 -12.73
C LYS A 91 9.95 16.63 -11.42
N ASN A 92 10.47 17.81 -11.13
CA ASN A 92 11.00 18.11 -9.82
C ASN A 92 9.83 18.33 -8.85
N ILE A 93 9.77 17.56 -7.78
CA ILE A 93 8.69 17.57 -6.79
C ILE A 93 9.27 17.99 -5.45
N ASP A 94 8.63 18.95 -4.78
CA ASP A 94 8.91 19.26 -3.39
C ASP A 94 8.13 18.31 -2.48
N LEU A 95 8.85 17.40 -1.82
CA LEU A 95 8.24 16.41 -0.93
C LEU A 95 7.63 17.06 0.32
N GLU A 96 8.10 18.22 0.75
CA GLU A 96 7.50 18.93 1.90
C GLU A 96 6.08 19.36 1.58
N GLU A 97 5.84 19.93 0.39
CA GLU A 97 4.52 20.37 -0.05
C GLU A 97 3.57 19.17 -0.22
N VAL A 98 3.99 18.13 -0.92
CA VAL A 98 3.17 16.93 -1.14
C VAL A 98 2.79 16.26 0.20
N ILE A 99 3.76 16.09 1.11
CA ILE A 99 3.50 15.44 2.40
C ILE A 99 2.54 16.29 3.25
N ASN A 100 2.71 17.61 3.30
CA ASN A 100 1.79 18.49 4.03
C ASN A 100 0.36 18.35 3.51
N SER A 101 0.16 18.43 2.18
CA SER A 101 -1.16 18.30 1.57
C SER A 101 -1.86 17.00 1.97
N VAL A 102 -1.18 15.86 1.79
CA VAL A 102 -1.76 14.54 2.12
C VAL A 102 -2.01 14.38 3.62
N VAL A 103 -1.09 14.84 4.47
CA VAL A 103 -1.26 14.77 5.93
C VAL A 103 -2.44 15.60 6.41
N ASP A 104 -2.66 16.80 5.84
CA ASP A 104 -3.78 17.67 6.19
C ASP A 104 -5.12 17.04 5.78
N ASP A 105 -5.21 16.46 4.58
CA ASP A 105 -6.39 15.75 4.10
C ASP A 105 -6.76 14.57 5.03
N PHE A 106 -5.78 13.75 5.37
CA PHE A 106 -5.99 12.60 6.25
C PHE A 106 -6.36 13.00 7.68
N ASN A 107 -5.75 14.06 8.21
CA ASN A 107 -6.14 14.61 9.51
C ASN A 107 -7.60 15.12 9.49
N GLY A 108 -8.02 15.80 8.42
CA GLY A 108 -9.40 16.26 8.24
C GLY A 108 -10.41 15.10 8.32
N ILE A 109 -10.08 13.96 7.77
CA ILE A 109 -10.97 12.79 7.73
C ILE A 109 -10.92 11.98 9.04
N TYR A 110 -9.73 11.65 9.53
CA TYR A 110 -9.56 10.62 10.56
C TYR A 110 -9.46 11.16 11.98
N PHE A 111 -9.06 12.42 12.17
CA PHE A 111 -9.04 13.03 13.49
C PHE A 111 -10.43 13.11 14.12
N SER A 112 -11.42 13.55 13.35
CA SER A 112 -12.82 13.64 13.82
C SER A 112 -13.48 12.28 14.02
N LYS A 113 -13.14 11.29 13.19
CA LYS A 113 -13.79 9.95 13.20
C LYS A 113 -13.19 9.00 14.24
N ARG A 114 -11.87 9.06 14.45
CA ARG A 114 -11.14 8.06 15.27
C ARG A 114 -10.18 8.70 16.28
N GLY A 115 -10.08 10.03 16.37
CA GLY A 115 -9.11 10.71 17.24
C GLY A 115 -7.64 10.46 16.82
N ILE A 116 -7.38 9.85 15.65
CA ILE A 116 -6.03 9.56 15.16
C ILE A 116 -5.43 10.86 14.65
N LYS A 117 -4.24 11.22 15.16
CA LYS A 117 -3.50 12.41 14.75
C LYS A 117 -2.24 12.05 13.99
N ILE A 118 -2.12 12.55 12.77
CA ILE A 118 -0.92 12.40 11.95
C ILE A 118 -0.06 13.66 12.13
N ASN A 119 1.19 13.47 12.59
CA ASN A 119 2.13 14.54 12.81
C ASN A 119 3.25 14.48 11.77
N PHE A 120 3.38 15.52 10.96
CA PHE A 120 4.50 15.67 10.07
C PHE A 120 5.68 16.33 10.78
N LYS A 121 6.85 15.70 10.70
CA LYS A 121 8.12 16.18 11.23
C LYS A 121 9.15 16.28 10.11
N ILE A 122 9.70 17.45 9.95
CA ILE A 122 10.76 17.71 8.97
C ILE A 122 12.03 18.16 9.69
N GLN A 123 13.16 17.62 9.28
CA GLN A 123 14.46 18.05 9.77
C GLN A 123 14.90 19.29 8.97
N LYS A 124 14.63 20.49 9.50
CA LYS A 124 14.97 21.77 8.85
C LYS A 124 16.46 22.13 9.12
N ASN A 125 17.33 21.71 8.23
CA ASN A 125 18.76 22.09 8.23
C ASN A 125 19.07 23.09 7.11
N GLY A 126 18.09 23.93 6.68
CA GLY A 126 18.23 24.79 5.50
C GLY A 126 18.15 24.05 4.17
N GLU A 127 17.85 22.77 4.18
CA GLU A 127 17.77 21.91 3.01
C GLU A 127 16.35 21.84 2.43
N ARG A 128 16.28 21.69 1.12
CA ARG A 128 15.05 21.37 0.39
C ARG A 128 15.03 19.90 0.02
N TYR A 129 13.82 19.33 -0.06
CA TYR A 129 13.61 17.89 -0.27
C TYR A 129 13.01 17.63 -1.65
N PHE A 130 13.77 17.97 -2.69
CA PHE A 130 13.35 17.72 -4.06
C PHE A 130 13.75 16.34 -4.56
N ILE A 131 12.80 15.67 -5.22
CA ILE A 131 13.02 14.44 -5.98
C ILE A 131 12.58 14.63 -7.42
N LYS A 132 13.10 13.80 -8.33
CA LYS A 132 12.56 13.66 -9.68
C LYS A 132 11.47 12.57 -9.65
N GLY A 133 10.24 12.94 -9.98
CA GLY A 133 9.12 12.00 -9.84
C GLY A 133 7.81 12.47 -10.47
N ILE A 134 6.76 11.75 -10.15
CA ILE A 134 5.37 11.96 -10.56
C ILE A 134 4.56 12.22 -9.28
N GLU A 135 4.04 13.44 -9.13
CA GLU A 135 3.48 13.96 -7.87
C GLU A 135 2.33 13.10 -7.33
N ASN A 136 1.31 12.84 -8.14
CA ASN A 136 0.17 12.00 -7.77
C ASN A 136 0.58 10.56 -7.37
N ARG A 137 1.72 10.04 -7.87
CA ARG A 137 2.25 8.74 -7.48
C ARG A 137 2.93 8.78 -6.12
N ILE A 138 3.57 9.89 -5.78
CA ILE A 138 4.12 10.10 -4.44
C ILE A 138 2.98 10.29 -3.42
N GLU A 139 1.93 11.03 -3.77
CA GLU A 139 0.70 11.13 -2.97
C GLU A 139 0.10 9.74 -2.72
N GLN A 140 -0.02 8.89 -3.75
CA GLN A 140 -0.52 7.53 -3.66
C GLN A 140 0.36 6.65 -2.75
N VAL A 141 1.68 6.78 -2.81
CA VAL A 141 2.60 6.10 -1.88
C VAL A 141 2.29 6.47 -0.44
N LEU A 142 2.18 7.77 -0.16
CA LEU A 142 1.91 8.24 1.20
C LEU A 142 0.51 7.84 1.68
N ALA A 143 -0.51 7.97 0.83
CA ALA A 143 -1.87 7.55 1.13
C ALA A 143 -1.95 6.06 1.52
N ASN A 144 -1.35 5.17 0.72
CA ASN A 144 -1.29 3.73 1.03
C ASN A 144 -0.60 3.44 2.38
N LEU A 145 0.48 4.16 2.71
CA LEU A 145 1.16 4.00 4.00
C LEU A 145 0.32 4.50 5.17
N LEU A 146 -0.34 5.65 5.01
CA LEU A 146 -1.21 6.23 6.03
C LEU A 146 -2.46 5.38 6.27
N GLU A 147 -3.12 4.88 5.22
CA GLU A 147 -4.26 3.97 5.33
C GLU A 147 -3.88 2.68 6.09
N ASN A 148 -2.72 2.11 5.77
CA ASN A 148 -2.21 0.97 6.52
C ASN A 148 -1.99 1.32 7.99
N SER A 149 -1.28 2.41 8.28
CA SER A 149 -1.00 2.84 9.65
C SER A 149 -2.27 3.12 10.45
N ILE A 150 -3.25 3.79 9.85
CA ILE A 150 -4.55 4.07 10.47
C ILE A 150 -5.30 2.78 10.78
N SER A 151 -5.33 1.83 9.82
CA SER A 151 -6.10 0.60 9.98
C SER A 151 -5.49 -0.37 11.00
N PHE A 152 -4.19 -0.27 11.29
CA PHE A 152 -3.52 -1.06 12.34
C PHE A 152 -3.41 -0.34 13.68
N SER A 153 -3.77 0.94 13.74
CA SER A 153 -3.75 1.72 14.97
C SER A 153 -5.11 1.67 15.67
N GLU A 154 -5.09 1.65 16.99
CA GLU A 154 -6.27 1.90 17.82
C GLU A 154 -6.67 3.39 17.75
N ASP A 155 -7.89 3.69 18.19
CA ASP A 155 -8.38 5.06 18.27
C ASP A 155 -7.53 5.91 19.24
N ASN A 156 -7.46 7.21 18.97
CA ASN A 156 -6.68 8.20 19.73
C ASN A 156 -5.15 7.96 19.70
N LYS A 157 -4.64 7.14 18.79
CA LYS A 157 -3.20 6.94 18.58
C LYS A 157 -2.60 8.00 17.65
N LYS A 158 -1.28 8.02 17.58
CA LYS A 158 -0.52 8.96 16.76
C LYS A 158 0.22 8.22 15.66
N ILE A 159 0.23 8.84 14.48
CA ILE A 159 1.07 8.45 13.35
C ILE A 159 2.06 9.57 13.10
N ILE A 160 3.31 9.23 12.86
CA ILE A 160 4.37 10.20 12.62
C ILE A 160 4.89 9.99 11.20
N VAL A 161 4.86 11.06 10.40
CA VAL A 161 5.53 11.14 9.10
C VAL A 161 6.80 11.95 9.31
N GLU A 162 7.97 11.39 8.99
CA GLU A 162 9.27 12.05 9.16
C GLU A 162 9.95 12.23 7.80
N LEU A 163 10.46 13.43 7.52
CA LEU A 163 11.24 13.74 6.33
C LEU A 163 12.61 14.27 6.73
N LYS A 164 13.67 13.65 6.25
CA LYS A 164 15.06 14.03 6.52
C LYS A 164 16.02 13.54 5.45
N LYS A 165 17.22 14.05 5.43
CA LYS A 165 18.33 13.42 4.71
C LYS A 165 19.05 12.40 5.60
N ASN A 166 19.37 11.26 5.05
CA ASN A 166 20.17 10.26 5.74
C ASN A 166 21.69 10.53 5.56
N LYS A 167 22.51 9.73 6.25
CA LYS A 167 23.99 9.85 6.19
C LYS A 167 24.57 9.66 4.78
N ASN A 168 23.84 9.00 3.88
CA ASN A 168 24.27 8.74 2.49
C ASN A 168 23.68 9.78 1.51
N ASN A 169 23.29 10.94 2.01
CA ASN A 169 22.67 12.03 1.23
C ASN A 169 21.40 11.63 0.44
N LYS A 170 20.71 10.55 0.86
CA LYS A 170 19.38 10.20 0.31
C LYS A 170 18.30 10.85 1.14
N ILE A 171 17.21 11.24 0.47
CA ILE A 171 16.00 11.70 1.16
C ILE A 171 15.29 10.49 1.77
N GLN A 172 15.08 10.52 3.07
CA GLN A 172 14.37 9.49 3.82
C GLN A 172 13.00 10.04 4.24
N LEU A 173 11.95 9.39 3.76
CA LEU A 173 10.58 9.53 4.20
C LEU A 173 10.22 8.33 5.07
N SER A 174 9.74 8.55 6.29
CA SER A 174 9.36 7.48 7.22
C SER A 174 7.93 7.67 7.69
N VAL A 175 7.15 6.59 7.71
CA VAL A 175 5.84 6.56 8.36
C VAL A 175 5.93 5.60 9.54
N VAL A 176 5.57 6.08 10.72
CA VAL A 176 5.67 5.35 12.00
C VAL A 176 4.33 5.39 12.71
N ASP A 177 3.77 4.24 13.01
CA ASP A 177 2.52 4.11 13.77
C ASP A 177 2.75 3.60 15.20
N GLU A 178 1.70 3.63 16.01
CA GLU A 178 1.63 3.07 17.36
C GLU A 178 0.72 1.82 17.40
N GLY A 179 0.67 1.08 16.28
CA GLY A 179 -0.09 -0.16 16.15
C GLY A 179 0.65 -1.37 16.73
N ARG A 180 0.22 -2.56 16.31
CA ARG A 180 0.81 -3.83 16.79
C ARG A 180 2.15 -4.21 16.15
N GLY A 181 2.58 -3.46 15.14
CA GLY A 181 3.78 -3.77 14.36
C GLY A 181 3.64 -4.99 13.44
N PHE A 182 4.76 -5.40 12.83
CA PHE A 182 4.83 -6.58 11.96
C PHE A 182 5.14 -7.82 12.80
N LYS A 183 4.44 -8.93 12.53
CA LYS A 183 4.71 -10.23 13.15
C LYS A 183 5.87 -10.98 12.46
N GLU A 184 6.11 -10.67 11.20
CA GLU A 184 7.12 -11.32 10.38
C GLU A 184 8.53 -10.89 10.78
N LYS A 185 9.43 -11.89 10.92
CA LYS A 185 10.86 -11.63 11.05
C LYS A 185 11.48 -11.12 9.75
N ASN A 186 10.99 -11.64 8.61
CA ASN A 186 11.38 -11.14 7.28
C ASN A 186 10.29 -10.21 6.74
N THR A 187 10.53 -8.91 6.87
CA THR A 187 9.60 -7.86 6.44
C THR A 187 9.53 -7.68 4.92
N GLU A 188 10.38 -8.31 4.11
CA GLU A 188 10.25 -8.28 2.65
C GLU A 188 8.96 -8.93 2.17
N LYS A 189 8.43 -9.91 2.92
CA LYS A 189 7.20 -10.61 2.57
C LYS A 189 5.97 -9.70 2.56
N ILE A 190 5.97 -8.63 3.37
CA ILE A 190 4.82 -7.72 3.46
C ILE A 190 4.60 -6.90 2.18
N PHE A 191 5.63 -6.76 1.35
CA PHE A 191 5.55 -6.09 0.06
C PHE A 191 5.12 -7.01 -1.09
N LYS A 192 4.89 -8.30 -0.82
CA LYS A 192 4.31 -9.20 -1.81
C LYS A 192 2.84 -8.87 -2.04
N ARG A 193 2.36 -9.12 -3.25
CA ARG A 193 0.95 -8.95 -3.62
C ARG A 193 0.06 -9.80 -2.74
N PHE A 194 -1.12 -9.27 -2.41
CA PHE A 194 -2.16 -9.95 -1.61
C PHE A 194 -1.70 -10.44 -0.23
N TYR A 195 -0.53 -9.96 0.23
CA TYR A 195 -0.08 -10.29 1.56
C TYR A 195 -0.91 -9.54 2.60
N SER A 196 -1.58 -10.29 3.46
CA SER A 196 -2.34 -9.75 4.60
C SER A 196 -2.10 -10.62 5.83
N ASN A 197 -1.88 -10.00 6.99
CA ASN A 197 -1.75 -10.65 8.29
C ASN A 197 -2.82 -10.11 9.26
N ARG A 198 -4.09 -10.18 8.84
CA ARG A 198 -5.26 -9.71 9.60
C ARG A 198 -6.31 -10.80 9.74
N PRO A 199 -6.13 -11.78 10.67
CA PRO A 199 -7.10 -12.86 10.81
C PRO A 199 -8.49 -12.37 11.23
N GLU A 200 -8.60 -11.27 11.99
CA GLU A 200 -9.87 -10.74 12.51
C GLU A 200 -10.60 -9.81 11.53
N LYS A 201 -9.86 -9.27 10.56
CA LYS A 201 -10.35 -8.35 9.52
C LYS A 201 -9.91 -8.81 8.13
N PHE A 202 -9.85 -10.11 7.96
CA PHE A 202 -9.48 -10.73 6.70
C PHE A 202 -10.50 -10.32 5.64
N GLY A 203 -10.07 -9.59 4.62
CA GLY A 203 -10.93 -9.11 3.53
C GLY A 203 -11.27 -7.61 3.56
N GLU A 204 -11.04 -6.86 4.65
CA GLU A 204 -11.22 -5.41 4.65
C GLU A 204 -10.22 -4.66 3.75
N HIS A 205 -9.08 -5.29 3.39
CA HIS A 205 -8.04 -4.75 2.51
C HIS A 205 -7.56 -5.80 1.52
N SER A 206 -7.28 -5.38 0.29
CA SER A 206 -6.83 -6.28 -0.79
C SER A 206 -5.45 -6.90 -0.59
N GLY A 207 -4.62 -6.32 0.29
CA GLY A 207 -3.21 -6.72 0.43
C GLY A 207 -2.30 -6.21 -0.70
N LEU A 208 -2.78 -5.27 -1.51
CA LEU A 208 -2.03 -4.66 -2.62
C LEU A 208 -1.32 -3.36 -2.22
N GLY A 209 -1.77 -2.65 -1.18
CA GLY A 209 -1.29 -1.30 -0.85
C GLY A 209 0.23 -1.21 -0.67
N LEU A 210 0.86 -2.11 0.11
CA LEU A 210 2.32 -2.11 0.29
C LEU A 210 3.08 -2.58 -0.96
N ASN A 211 2.48 -3.44 -1.79
CA ASN A 211 3.06 -3.79 -3.09
C ASN A 211 3.05 -2.60 -4.04
N ILE A 212 1.96 -1.82 -4.08
CA ILE A 212 1.87 -0.57 -4.83
C ILE A 212 2.95 0.41 -4.36
N VAL A 213 3.11 0.60 -3.05
CA VAL A 213 4.17 1.43 -2.47
C VAL A 213 5.54 1.02 -3.00
N LYS A 214 5.86 -0.29 -2.94
CA LYS A 214 7.14 -0.79 -3.43
C LYS A 214 7.36 -0.49 -4.91
N ASN A 215 6.39 -0.80 -5.76
CA ASN A 215 6.48 -0.59 -7.20
C ASN A 215 6.65 0.89 -7.57
N LEU A 216 5.88 1.78 -6.92
CA LEU A 216 5.98 3.21 -7.14
C LEU A 216 7.30 3.79 -6.64
N VAL A 217 7.80 3.34 -5.49
CA VAL A 217 9.11 3.74 -4.97
C VAL A 217 10.24 3.26 -5.89
N ASP A 218 10.19 2.01 -6.35
CA ASP A 218 11.16 1.45 -7.31
C ASP A 218 11.15 2.24 -8.63
N LEU A 219 9.96 2.65 -9.14
CA LEU A 219 9.80 3.53 -10.31
C LEU A 219 10.55 4.86 -10.16
N HIS A 220 10.57 5.42 -8.95
CA HIS A 220 11.27 6.67 -8.64
C HIS A 220 12.76 6.47 -8.28
N GLY A 221 13.33 5.27 -8.57
CA GLY A 221 14.71 4.94 -8.26
C GLY A 221 15.01 4.86 -6.76
N GLY A 222 13.95 4.75 -5.95
CA GLY A 222 14.03 4.66 -4.51
C GLY A 222 14.19 3.22 -3.99
N SER A 223 14.12 3.08 -2.68
CA SER A 223 14.03 1.79 -2.01
C SER A 223 13.14 1.90 -0.77
N VAL A 224 12.47 0.82 -0.39
CA VAL A 224 11.59 0.77 0.78
C VAL A 224 12.00 -0.34 1.73
N ASN A 225 11.99 -0.05 3.04
CA ASN A 225 12.24 -0.99 4.11
C ASN A 225 11.15 -0.89 5.17
N ALA A 226 10.83 -2.02 5.79
CA ALA A 226 9.90 -2.06 6.91
C ALA A 226 10.56 -2.69 8.14
N SER A 227 10.21 -2.18 9.30
CA SER A 227 10.71 -2.65 10.59
C SER A 227 9.71 -2.37 11.70
N ASN A 228 9.89 -2.95 12.86
CA ASN A 228 9.14 -2.58 14.04
C ASN A 228 9.81 -1.41 14.77
N ASN A 229 8.98 -0.52 15.33
CA ASN A 229 9.45 0.57 16.16
C ASN A 229 10.07 -0.01 17.46
N LYS A 230 11.36 0.27 17.67
CA LYS A 230 12.12 -0.26 18.83
C LYS A 230 11.75 0.41 20.16
N VAL A 231 11.15 1.59 20.12
CA VAL A 231 10.88 2.41 21.32
C VAL A 231 9.44 2.25 21.79
N LYS A 232 8.51 2.12 20.84
CA LYS A 232 7.08 1.90 21.08
C LYS A 232 6.64 0.74 20.22
N ASN A 233 5.67 -0.04 20.67
CA ASN A 233 5.02 -1.00 19.78
C ASN A 233 4.46 -0.25 18.57
N GLY A 234 4.66 -0.79 17.36
CA GLY A 234 4.18 -0.19 16.13
C GLY A 234 5.03 -0.55 14.94
N ALA A 235 4.55 -0.25 13.74
CA ALA A 235 5.29 -0.43 12.51
C ALA A 235 6.04 0.85 12.12
N ARG A 236 7.10 0.66 11.36
CA ARG A 236 7.87 1.70 10.71
C ARG A 236 8.17 1.30 9.29
N VAL A 237 7.81 2.14 8.33
CA VAL A 237 8.17 2.00 6.92
C VAL A 237 9.05 3.17 6.54
N ASP A 238 10.24 2.88 6.04
CA ASP A 238 11.24 3.85 5.58
C ASP A 238 11.39 3.77 4.07
N ILE A 239 11.22 4.90 3.39
CA ILE A 239 11.45 5.06 1.96
C ILE A 239 12.68 5.95 1.76
N TYR A 240 13.51 5.58 0.81
CA TYR A 240 14.72 6.32 0.45
C TYR A 240 14.67 6.71 -1.02
N PHE A 241 14.66 8.00 -1.29
CA PHE A 241 14.73 8.54 -2.64
C PHE A 241 16.12 9.09 -2.95
N PRO A 242 16.57 9.04 -4.22
CA PRO A 242 17.75 9.76 -4.64
C PRO A 242 17.50 11.28 -4.56
N THR A 243 18.52 12.04 -4.18
CA THR A 243 18.48 13.50 -4.27
C THR A 243 18.67 13.96 -5.71
N ILE A 244 18.06 15.08 -6.07
CA ILE A 244 18.41 15.81 -7.30
C ILE A 244 19.68 16.63 -6.99
N ASN A 245 20.73 16.38 -7.77
CA ASN A 245 21.95 17.19 -7.71
C ASN A 245 21.73 18.56 -8.38
#